data_a7e7b35f7f68814e4115e774325e94ea
#
_entry.id   a7e7b35f7f68814e4115e774325e94ea
#
_cell.length_a   1.000
_cell.length_b   1.000
_cell.length_c   1.000
_cell.angle_alpha   90.00
_cell.angle_beta   90.00
_cell.angle_gamma   90.00
#
_symmetry.space_group_name_H-M   'P 1'
#
loop_
_entity.id
_entity.type
_entity.pdbx_description
1 polymer ?
#
loop_
_entity_poly.entity_id
_entity_poly.type
_entity_poly.pdbx_seq_one_letter_code
_entity_poly.pdbx_strand_id
1 'polypeptide(L)'
;AWLKVVLPSLYPLIRLPIYAVIAYATSVVDMALILGPRLPPTLSVSILGWFSDPDITHRFMASAAAVLQLGVTLAALLSWWLLEQLARRLSQRWLTNGDRQWGEALFTVTGRAGLTLASLAALAALIGLGLFSVAGFWRFPELLPQSFTFDHWQRSADMLAGPLVNTALVALLSTGLAAVLVVATLENEQRQQIHPTRSLWLLYLPLLVPQIAFLYGLVVAAERLGIRPQLALVVAGHLLFVLPYVYLSLAEAYRRLDPRWLYIAQSLGVSRRRAFWRVRLPLLLAPLLTAVAVGLAVSIGQYLPTQLLGAGRVPTVTTEAVALASGGNRRLIGVWALVQAGLPLVGFMAAVALPRWLGAPRRAPLNVQRQG
;
A
#
# COMPACT_ATOMS: atom_id res chain seq x y z
N ALA A 1 29.43 13.97 1.48
CA ALA A 1 29.09 13.33 0.19
C ALA A 1 27.59 12.99 0.09
N TRP A 2 26.97 12.47 1.17
CA TRP A 2 25.59 11.91 1.10
C TRP A 2 24.56 12.98 0.75
N LEU A 3 24.53 14.12 1.47
CA LEU A 3 23.57 15.20 1.25
C LEU A 3 23.75 15.96 -0.08
N LYS A 4 25.00 16.08 -0.55
CA LYS A 4 25.29 16.87 -1.76
C LYS A 4 25.23 16.06 -3.05
N VAL A 5 25.41 14.74 -2.97
CA VAL A 5 25.46 13.87 -4.15
C VAL A 5 24.35 12.80 -4.12
N VAL A 6 24.28 12.01 -3.04
CA VAL A 6 23.38 10.86 -2.99
C VAL A 6 21.92 11.30 -2.86
N LEU A 7 21.61 12.19 -1.93
CA LEU A 7 20.24 12.65 -1.71
C LEU A 7 19.62 13.33 -2.94
N PRO A 8 20.29 14.28 -3.63
CA PRO A 8 19.73 14.87 -4.85
C PRO A 8 19.52 13.87 -5.99
N SER A 9 20.35 12.83 -6.10
CA SER A 9 20.18 11.78 -7.11
C SER A 9 19.08 10.78 -6.76
N LEU A 10 18.84 10.52 -5.47
CA LEU A 10 17.76 9.64 -4.99
C LEU A 10 16.40 10.33 -4.94
N TYR A 11 16.37 11.65 -4.71
CA TYR A 11 15.12 12.37 -4.50
C TYR A 11 14.08 12.20 -5.63
N PRO A 12 14.46 12.25 -6.92
CA PRO A 12 13.50 11.99 -8.01
C PRO A 12 12.83 10.62 -7.94
N LEU A 13 13.53 9.60 -7.41
CA LEU A 13 13.01 8.23 -7.27
C LEU A 13 12.00 8.10 -6.12
N ILE A 14 12.19 8.86 -5.03
CA ILE A 14 11.33 8.82 -3.84
C ILE A 14 10.24 9.90 -3.86
N ARG A 15 10.25 10.80 -4.82
CA ARG A 15 9.32 11.94 -4.91
C ARG A 15 7.86 11.50 -4.99
N LEU A 16 7.54 10.54 -5.86
CA LEU A 16 6.18 10.01 -5.98
C LEU A 16 5.69 9.32 -4.70
N PRO A 17 6.46 8.44 -4.05
CA PRO A 17 6.14 7.94 -2.72
C PRO A 17 5.86 9.03 -1.68
N ILE A 18 6.64 10.11 -1.65
CA ILE A 18 6.41 11.23 -0.71
C ILE A 18 5.04 11.87 -0.97
N TYR A 19 4.71 12.16 -2.22
CA TYR A 19 3.41 12.72 -2.60
C TYR A 19 2.25 11.78 -2.23
N ALA A 20 2.41 10.48 -2.46
CA ALA A 20 1.42 9.47 -2.07
C ALA A 20 1.22 9.43 -0.54
N VAL A 21 2.30 9.53 0.25
CA VAL A 21 2.23 9.59 1.72
C VAL A 21 1.52 10.86 2.18
N ILE A 22 1.81 12.03 1.58
CA ILE A 22 1.13 13.28 1.92
C ILE A 22 -0.38 13.19 1.61
N ALA A 23 -0.73 12.68 0.43
CA ALA A 23 -2.13 12.50 0.04
C ALA A 23 -2.86 11.52 0.98
N TYR A 24 -2.23 10.41 1.34
CA TYR A 24 -2.77 9.46 2.30
C TYR A 24 -2.90 10.06 3.69
N ALA A 25 -1.84 10.68 4.23
CA ALA A 25 -1.83 11.23 5.58
C ALA A 25 -2.87 12.34 5.79
N THR A 26 -3.18 13.12 4.75
CA THR A 26 -4.21 14.16 4.83
C THR A 26 -5.64 13.62 4.78
N SER A 27 -5.86 12.38 4.32
CA SER A 27 -7.19 11.84 4.03
C SER A 27 -7.48 10.48 4.67
N VAL A 28 -6.57 9.96 5.49
CA VAL A 28 -6.73 8.66 6.15
C VAL A 28 -7.94 8.64 7.08
N VAL A 29 -8.74 7.58 7.00
CA VAL A 29 -9.95 7.40 7.80
C VAL A 29 -9.77 6.35 8.88
N ASP A 30 -9.30 5.17 8.53
CA ASP A 30 -9.12 4.02 9.43
C ASP A 30 -8.21 4.35 10.63
N MET A 31 -7.05 4.93 10.38
CA MET A 31 -6.16 5.38 11.46
C MET A 31 -6.79 6.49 12.30
N ALA A 32 -7.54 7.41 11.67
CA ALA A 32 -8.20 8.49 12.39
C ALA A 32 -9.39 7.98 13.24
N LEU A 33 -10.07 6.91 12.82
CA LEU A 33 -11.12 6.25 13.61
C LEU A 33 -10.55 5.58 14.87
N ILE A 34 -9.34 5.01 14.78
CA ILE A 34 -8.73 4.25 15.87
C ILE A 34 -7.97 5.18 16.83
N LEU A 35 -7.18 6.11 16.30
CA LEU A 35 -6.21 6.92 17.05
C LEU A 35 -6.57 8.40 17.12
N GLY A 36 -7.48 8.86 16.27
CA GLY A 36 -7.84 10.28 16.15
C GLY A 36 -8.79 10.76 17.25
N PRO A 37 -8.97 12.08 17.36
CA PRO A 37 -9.94 12.67 18.27
C PRO A 37 -11.37 12.30 17.84
N ARG A 38 -12.22 12.05 18.84
CA ARG A 38 -13.65 11.76 18.59
C ARG A 38 -14.48 13.02 18.49
N LEU A 39 -14.09 14.09 19.18
CA LEU A 39 -14.80 15.37 19.24
C LEU A 39 -13.79 16.55 19.25
N PRO A 40 -13.74 17.38 18.19
CA PRO A 40 -14.33 17.11 16.87
C PRO A 40 -13.56 16.02 16.13
N PRO A 41 -14.24 15.20 15.31
CA PRO A 41 -13.54 14.19 14.48
C PRO A 41 -12.79 14.86 13.33
N THR A 42 -11.88 14.13 12.70
CA THR A 42 -11.20 14.61 11.49
C THR A 42 -12.19 14.75 10.33
N LEU A 43 -11.89 15.63 9.37
CA LEU A 43 -12.78 15.88 8.22
C LEU A 43 -13.09 14.57 7.46
N SER A 44 -12.09 13.71 7.25
CA SER A 44 -12.27 12.42 6.57
C SER A 44 -13.22 11.47 7.32
N VAL A 45 -13.16 11.44 8.66
CA VAL A 45 -14.09 10.67 9.50
C VAL A 45 -15.49 11.28 9.46
N SER A 46 -15.60 12.61 9.50
CA SER A 46 -16.90 13.30 9.37
C SER A 46 -17.58 12.99 8.03
N ILE A 47 -16.82 12.98 6.93
CA ILE A 47 -17.35 12.63 5.60
C ILE A 47 -17.91 11.21 5.61
N LEU A 48 -17.19 10.24 6.19
CA LEU A 48 -17.68 8.86 6.30
C LEU A 48 -18.96 8.79 7.16
N GLY A 49 -19.00 9.52 8.28
CA GLY A 49 -20.16 9.60 9.15
C GLY A 49 -21.40 10.15 8.42
N TRP A 50 -21.27 11.29 7.76
CA TRP A 50 -22.38 11.90 6.99
C TRP A 50 -22.81 11.06 5.79
N PHE A 51 -21.87 10.35 5.15
CA PHE A 51 -22.20 9.43 4.07
C PHE A 51 -23.03 8.23 4.55
N SER A 52 -22.72 7.72 5.74
CA SER A 52 -23.38 6.57 6.36
C SER A 52 -24.63 6.93 7.16
N ASP A 53 -24.97 8.22 7.24
CA ASP A 53 -26.13 8.70 7.98
C ASP A 53 -27.43 8.25 7.29
N PRO A 54 -28.45 7.79 8.04
CA PRO A 54 -29.80 7.50 7.52
C PRO A 54 -30.47 8.68 6.85
N ASP A 55 -30.18 9.91 7.31
CA ASP A 55 -30.70 11.13 6.68
C ASP A 55 -29.94 11.45 5.39
N ILE A 56 -30.65 11.31 4.26
CA ILE A 56 -30.12 11.53 2.92
C ILE A 56 -29.63 12.98 2.72
N THR A 57 -30.13 13.94 3.50
CA THR A 57 -29.69 15.35 3.40
C THR A 57 -28.20 15.50 3.77
N HIS A 58 -27.69 14.68 4.68
CA HIS A 58 -26.28 14.66 5.05
C HIS A 58 -25.35 14.23 3.89
N ARG A 59 -25.87 13.57 2.86
CA ARG A 59 -25.07 13.24 1.65
C ARG A 59 -24.62 14.48 0.88
N PHE A 60 -25.39 15.57 0.92
CA PHE A 60 -24.95 16.85 0.33
C PHE A 60 -23.78 17.44 1.12
N MET A 61 -23.83 17.37 2.45
CA MET A 61 -22.73 17.79 3.32
C MET A 61 -21.50 16.93 3.08
N ALA A 62 -21.65 15.60 2.99
CA ALA A 62 -20.57 14.68 2.67
C ALA A 62 -19.93 15.00 1.32
N SER A 63 -20.73 15.33 0.30
CA SER A 63 -20.22 15.71 -1.04
C SER A 63 -19.42 17.00 -0.99
N ALA A 64 -19.93 18.04 -0.34
CA ALA A 64 -19.22 19.32 -0.19
C ALA A 64 -17.92 19.15 0.60
N ALA A 65 -17.96 18.38 1.68
CA ALA A 65 -16.79 18.09 2.50
C ALA A 65 -15.74 17.23 1.75
N ALA A 66 -16.18 16.31 0.88
CA ALA A 66 -15.26 15.54 0.02
C ALA A 66 -14.50 16.43 -0.97
N VAL A 67 -15.18 17.45 -1.54
CA VAL A 67 -14.51 18.46 -2.38
C VAL A 67 -13.55 19.31 -1.55
N LEU A 68 -13.94 19.71 -0.34
CA LEU A 68 -13.07 20.43 0.58
C LEU A 68 -11.83 19.58 0.94
N GLN A 69 -12.01 18.29 1.23
CA GLN A 69 -10.91 17.35 1.50
C GLN A 69 -9.94 17.25 0.33
N LEU A 70 -10.46 17.21 -0.91
CA LEU A 70 -9.62 17.28 -2.11
C LEU A 70 -8.83 18.58 -2.15
N GLY A 71 -9.46 19.71 -1.85
CA GLY A 71 -8.77 21.02 -1.75
C GLY A 71 -7.66 21.04 -0.71
N VAL A 72 -7.90 20.48 0.48
CA VAL A 72 -6.88 20.36 1.55
C VAL A 72 -5.69 19.50 1.08
N THR A 73 -5.96 18.37 0.45
CA THR A 73 -4.89 17.48 -0.06
C THR A 73 -4.10 18.17 -1.17
N LEU A 74 -4.76 18.83 -2.12
CA LEU A 74 -4.08 19.59 -3.17
C LEU A 74 -3.26 20.75 -2.61
N ALA A 75 -3.74 21.45 -1.58
CA ALA A 75 -3.00 22.48 -0.89
C ALA A 75 -1.75 21.93 -0.20
N ALA A 76 -1.85 20.77 0.46
CA ALA A 76 -0.71 20.09 1.07
C ALA A 76 0.34 19.65 0.02
N LEU A 77 -0.10 19.07 -1.10
CA LEU A 77 0.79 18.69 -2.20
C LEU A 77 1.47 19.92 -2.84
N LEU A 78 0.71 21.00 -3.04
CA LEU A 78 1.24 22.26 -3.56
C LEU A 78 2.25 22.89 -2.59
N SER A 79 1.96 22.89 -1.30
CA SER A 79 2.87 23.37 -0.26
C SER A 79 4.19 22.60 -0.27
N TRP A 80 4.12 21.27 -0.40
CA TRP A 80 5.32 20.43 -0.52
C TRP A 80 6.09 20.74 -1.79
N TRP A 81 5.41 20.89 -2.92
CA TRP A 81 6.04 21.26 -4.19
C TRP A 81 6.74 22.63 -4.12
N LEU A 82 6.11 23.61 -3.45
CA LEU A 82 6.74 24.92 -3.23
C LEU A 82 7.99 24.81 -2.33
N LEU A 83 7.93 23.98 -1.28
CA LEU A 83 9.10 23.68 -0.45
C LEU A 83 10.23 23.00 -1.25
N GLU A 84 9.91 22.09 -2.15
CA GLU A 84 10.89 21.52 -3.08
C GLU A 84 11.56 22.59 -3.95
N GLN A 85 10.77 23.52 -4.51
CA GLN A 85 11.33 24.60 -5.34
C GLN A 85 12.21 25.54 -4.53
N LEU A 86 11.77 25.88 -3.31
CA LEU A 86 12.57 26.70 -2.39
C LEU A 86 13.87 25.98 -2.03
N ALA A 87 13.79 24.72 -1.64
CA ALA A 87 14.96 23.91 -1.32
C ALA A 87 15.93 23.82 -2.50
N ARG A 88 15.44 23.63 -3.73
CA ARG A 88 16.28 23.62 -4.94
C ARG A 88 17.01 24.95 -5.14
N ARG A 89 16.33 26.08 -4.97
CA ARG A 89 16.95 27.41 -5.12
C ARG A 89 18.00 27.68 -4.05
N LEU A 90 17.71 27.34 -2.80
CA LEU A 90 18.64 27.53 -1.67
C LEU A 90 19.83 26.55 -1.75
N SER A 91 19.60 25.32 -2.17
CA SER A 91 20.65 24.29 -2.26
C SER A 91 21.67 24.57 -3.36
N GLN A 92 21.33 25.29 -4.41
CA GLN A 92 22.28 25.63 -5.48
C GLN A 92 23.51 26.34 -4.94
N ARG A 93 23.32 27.35 -4.07
CA ARG A 93 24.43 28.08 -3.43
C ARG A 93 25.20 27.20 -2.45
N TRP A 94 24.54 26.33 -1.75
CA TRP A 94 25.15 25.44 -0.76
C TRP A 94 25.90 24.24 -1.43
N LEU A 95 25.41 23.75 -2.56
CA LEU A 95 26.07 22.68 -3.32
C LEU A 95 27.38 23.12 -3.96
N THR A 96 27.51 24.41 -4.32
CA THR A 96 28.72 25.00 -4.92
C THR A 96 29.79 25.30 -3.89
N ASN A 97 29.48 25.44 -2.60
CA ASN A 97 30.45 25.58 -1.53
C ASN A 97 31.21 24.26 -1.36
N GLY A 98 32.56 24.32 -1.43
CA GLY A 98 33.45 23.15 -1.41
C GLY A 98 33.42 22.30 -0.14
N ASP A 99 32.64 22.67 0.86
CA ASP A 99 32.56 21.99 2.14
C ASP A 99 31.78 20.65 2.02
N ARG A 100 32.50 19.52 2.08
CA ARG A 100 31.97 18.18 1.81
C ARG A 100 31.49 17.42 3.06
N GLN A 101 31.85 17.86 4.25
CA GLN A 101 31.66 17.10 5.49
C GLN A 101 30.61 17.68 6.45
N TRP A 102 30.06 18.84 6.14
CA TRP A 102 29.11 19.52 7.04
C TRP A 102 27.83 18.67 7.22
N GLY A 103 27.51 18.35 8.46
CA GLY A 103 26.28 17.67 8.86
C GLY A 103 26.22 16.16 8.58
N GLU A 104 27.22 15.52 7.96
CA GLU A 104 27.16 14.09 7.58
C GLU A 104 27.03 13.18 8.81
N ALA A 105 27.77 13.48 9.89
CA ALA A 105 27.68 12.74 11.15
C ALA A 105 26.29 12.89 11.79
N LEU A 106 25.76 14.10 11.82
CA LEU A 106 24.43 14.39 12.40
C LEU A 106 23.33 13.62 11.63
N PHE A 107 23.33 13.68 10.30
CA PHE A 107 22.35 12.94 9.48
C PHE A 107 22.47 11.44 9.60
N THR A 108 23.68 10.92 9.73
CA THR A 108 23.89 9.49 9.95
C THR A 108 23.38 9.05 11.32
N VAL A 109 23.65 9.83 12.37
CA VAL A 109 23.20 9.54 13.73
C VAL A 109 21.68 9.69 13.82
N THR A 110 21.09 10.79 13.34
CA THR A 110 19.64 11.00 13.38
C THR A 110 18.89 9.99 12.52
N GLY A 111 19.40 9.65 11.33
CA GLY A 111 18.81 8.61 10.47
C GLY A 111 18.83 7.23 11.12
N ARG A 112 19.96 6.83 11.72
CA ARG A 112 20.06 5.57 12.46
C ARG A 112 19.17 5.59 13.70
N ALA A 113 19.20 6.66 14.50
CA ALA A 113 18.36 6.79 15.67
C ALA A 113 16.86 6.76 15.32
N GLY A 114 16.44 7.45 14.26
CA GLY A 114 15.07 7.42 13.76
C GLY A 114 14.63 6.02 13.32
N LEU A 115 15.49 5.32 12.57
CA LEU A 115 15.21 3.96 12.12
C LEU A 115 15.12 2.98 13.30
N THR A 116 16.07 3.06 14.24
CA THR A 116 16.06 2.18 15.44
C THR A 116 14.85 2.45 16.31
N LEU A 117 14.49 3.73 16.54
CA LEU A 117 13.32 4.12 17.32
C LEU A 117 12.03 3.63 16.67
N ALA A 118 11.87 3.82 15.35
CA ALA A 118 10.71 3.32 14.61
C ALA A 118 10.61 1.79 14.66
N SER A 119 11.74 1.10 14.52
CA SER A 119 11.77 -0.37 14.61
C SER A 119 11.43 -0.88 16.01
N LEU A 120 11.93 -0.23 17.06
CA LEU A 120 11.61 -0.55 18.45
C LEU A 120 10.14 -0.28 18.76
N ALA A 121 9.59 0.84 18.28
CA ALA A 121 8.17 1.17 18.45
C ALA A 121 7.27 0.14 17.75
N ALA A 122 7.60 -0.27 16.52
CA ALA A 122 6.87 -1.30 15.80
C ALA A 122 6.93 -2.65 16.52
N LEU A 123 8.12 -3.04 17.03
CA LEU A 123 8.28 -4.27 17.81
C LEU A 123 7.48 -4.22 19.11
N ALA A 124 7.55 -3.11 19.84
CA ALA A 124 6.78 -2.91 21.06
C ALA A 124 5.26 -2.97 20.81
N ALA A 125 4.78 -2.40 19.69
CA ALA A 125 3.38 -2.50 19.29
C ALA A 125 2.97 -3.95 19.01
N LEU A 126 3.78 -4.72 18.28
CA LEU A 126 3.51 -6.13 18.02
C LEU A 126 3.52 -6.99 19.30
N ILE A 127 4.49 -6.74 20.19
CA ILE A 127 4.55 -7.41 21.50
C ILE A 127 3.30 -7.05 22.33
N GLY A 128 2.91 -5.77 22.34
CA GLY A 128 1.71 -5.30 23.02
C GLY A 128 0.44 -5.97 22.50
N LEU A 129 0.26 -6.05 21.18
CA LEU A 129 -0.86 -6.76 20.56
C LEU A 129 -0.84 -8.25 20.91
N GLY A 130 0.34 -8.89 20.89
CA GLY A 130 0.50 -10.28 21.31
C GLY A 130 0.09 -10.48 22.77
N LEU A 131 0.55 -9.61 23.64
CA LEU A 131 0.22 -9.65 25.06
C LEU A 131 -1.29 -9.47 25.29
N PHE A 132 -1.92 -8.47 24.67
CA PHE A 132 -3.36 -8.26 24.76
C PHE A 132 -4.16 -9.44 24.20
N SER A 133 -3.70 -10.11 23.15
CA SER A 133 -4.40 -11.24 22.54
C SER A 133 -4.55 -12.46 23.46
N VAL A 134 -3.62 -12.61 24.41
CA VAL A 134 -3.61 -13.73 25.38
C VAL A 134 -3.85 -13.27 26.82
N ALA A 135 -4.08 -11.97 27.07
CA ALA A 135 -4.29 -11.44 28.39
C ALA A 135 -5.64 -11.86 28.95
N GLY A 136 -5.62 -12.55 30.09
CA GLY A 136 -6.80 -12.84 30.91
C GLY A 136 -7.21 -11.63 31.77
N PHE A 137 -7.20 -11.80 33.07
CA PHE A 137 -7.49 -10.69 33.97
C PHE A 137 -6.28 -9.75 34.04
N TRP A 138 -6.50 -8.45 33.80
CA TRP A 138 -5.47 -7.41 33.87
C TRP A 138 -6.04 -6.15 34.48
N ARG A 139 -5.50 -5.77 35.63
CA ARG A 139 -5.94 -4.61 36.41
C ARG A 139 -4.88 -3.51 36.40
N PHE A 140 -5.30 -2.30 36.14
CA PHE A 140 -4.43 -1.14 36.36
C PHE A 140 -4.14 -0.96 37.85
N PRO A 141 -2.89 -0.65 38.27
CA PRO A 141 -1.71 -0.23 37.47
C PRO A 141 -0.70 -1.36 37.17
N GLU A 142 -1.10 -2.61 37.12
CA GLU A 142 -0.19 -3.72 36.85
C GLU A 142 0.41 -3.64 35.45
N LEU A 143 1.72 -3.92 35.34
CA LEU A 143 2.46 -3.89 34.06
C LEU A 143 2.19 -5.13 33.21
N LEU A 144 1.85 -6.25 33.78
CA LEU A 144 1.59 -7.52 33.12
C LEU A 144 0.23 -8.10 33.56
N PRO A 145 -0.44 -8.89 32.72
CA PRO A 145 -1.67 -9.57 33.08
C PRO A 145 -1.42 -10.62 34.17
N GLN A 146 -2.38 -10.75 35.08
CA GLN A 146 -2.32 -11.75 36.18
C GLN A 146 -2.54 -13.18 35.68
N SER A 147 -3.19 -13.35 34.54
CA SER A 147 -3.44 -14.65 33.91
C SER A 147 -3.34 -14.55 32.39
N PHE A 148 -3.00 -15.66 31.75
CA PHE A 148 -2.98 -15.82 30.32
C PHE A 148 -4.03 -16.82 29.87
N THR A 149 -4.75 -16.54 28.77
CA THR A 149 -5.79 -17.41 28.24
C THR A 149 -5.80 -17.37 26.73
N PHE A 150 -6.16 -18.47 26.10
CA PHE A 150 -6.41 -18.57 24.67
C PHE A 150 -7.91 -18.47 24.31
N ASP A 151 -8.78 -18.20 25.27
CA ASP A 151 -10.23 -18.10 25.05
C ASP A 151 -10.60 -17.05 23.99
N HIS A 152 -9.82 -15.94 23.93
CA HIS A 152 -10.05 -14.89 22.93
C HIS A 152 -9.79 -15.39 21.51
N TRP A 153 -8.79 -16.27 21.31
CA TRP A 153 -8.50 -16.91 20.03
C TRP A 153 -9.58 -17.91 19.67
N GLN A 154 -10.02 -18.74 20.61
CA GLN A 154 -11.09 -19.72 20.38
C GLN A 154 -12.41 -19.03 20.02
N ARG A 155 -12.83 -18.01 20.77
CA ARG A 155 -14.04 -17.22 20.45
C ARG A 155 -13.95 -16.48 19.14
N SER A 156 -12.76 -16.02 18.77
CA SER A 156 -12.55 -15.31 17.50
C SER A 156 -12.48 -16.28 16.30
N ALA A 157 -12.13 -17.55 16.50
CA ALA A 157 -11.92 -18.50 15.40
C ALA A 157 -13.15 -18.63 14.50
N ASP A 158 -14.33 -18.81 15.11
CA ASP A 158 -15.60 -18.93 14.37
C ASP A 158 -15.97 -17.63 13.66
N MET A 159 -15.71 -16.48 14.30
CA MET A 159 -16.00 -15.17 13.75
C MET A 159 -15.03 -14.78 12.63
N LEU A 160 -13.79 -15.25 12.66
CA LEU A 160 -12.74 -14.96 11.70
C LEU A 160 -12.92 -15.68 10.35
N ALA A 161 -13.59 -16.85 10.33
CA ALA A 161 -13.66 -17.71 9.15
C ALA A 161 -14.22 -16.97 7.92
N GLY A 162 -15.38 -16.32 8.05
CA GLY A 162 -16.00 -15.56 6.97
C GLY A 162 -15.15 -14.38 6.49
N PRO A 163 -14.75 -13.47 7.40
CA PRO A 163 -13.87 -12.34 7.04
C PRO A 163 -12.53 -12.76 6.44
N LEU A 164 -11.92 -13.87 6.88
CA LEU A 164 -10.69 -14.41 6.27
C LEU A 164 -10.89 -14.84 4.83
N VAL A 165 -11.97 -15.60 4.57
CA VAL A 165 -12.31 -16.02 3.20
C VAL A 165 -12.55 -14.81 2.30
N ASN A 166 -13.33 -13.84 2.75
CA ASN A 166 -13.58 -12.62 1.98
C ASN A 166 -12.29 -11.83 1.73
N THR A 167 -11.44 -11.68 2.75
CA THR A 167 -10.14 -11.01 2.61
C THR A 167 -9.27 -11.72 1.59
N ALA A 168 -9.18 -13.06 1.66
CA ALA A 168 -8.41 -13.85 0.72
C ALA A 168 -8.95 -13.73 -0.71
N LEU A 169 -10.27 -13.83 -0.89
CA LEU A 169 -10.92 -13.72 -2.20
C LEU A 169 -10.69 -12.32 -2.81
N VAL A 170 -10.97 -11.25 -2.05
CA VAL A 170 -10.77 -9.88 -2.54
C VAL A 170 -9.30 -9.63 -2.87
N ALA A 171 -8.38 -10.02 -1.97
CA ALA A 171 -6.95 -9.79 -2.17
C ALA A 171 -6.38 -10.59 -3.35
N LEU A 172 -6.73 -11.88 -3.47
CA LEU A 172 -6.25 -12.71 -4.57
C LEU A 172 -6.81 -12.29 -5.92
N LEU A 173 -8.12 -11.98 -5.99
CA LEU A 173 -8.75 -11.57 -7.26
C LEU A 173 -8.25 -10.20 -7.71
N SER A 174 -8.22 -9.21 -6.83
CA SER A 174 -7.75 -7.86 -7.19
C SER A 174 -6.27 -7.84 -7.55
N THR A 175 -5.42 -8.54 -6.77
CA THR A 175 -3.98 -8.59 -7.04
C THR A 175 -3.65 -9.46 -8.25
N GLY A 176 -4.33 -10.60 -8.42
CA GLY A 176 -4.17 -11.45 -9.59
C GLY A 176 -4.51 -10.71 -10.88
N LEU A 177 -5.66 -10.00 -10.89
CA LEU A 177 -6.07 -9.17 -12.01
C LEU A 177 -5.07 -8.02 -12.25
N ALA A 178 -4.62 -7.34 -11.21
CA ALA A 178 -3.59 -6.31 -11.30
C ALA A 178 -2.29 -6.85 -11.91
N ALA A 179 -1.81 -8.02 -11.46
CA ALA A 179 -0.60 -8.65 -11.97
C ALA A 179 -0.72 -8.98 -13.47
N VAL A 180 -1.85 -9.53 -13.91
CA VAL A 180 -2.11 -9.82 -15.32
C VAL A 180 -2.10 -8.53 -16.15
N LEU A 181 -2.83 -7.50 -15.72
CA LEU A 181 -2.89 -6.21 -16.41
C LEU A 181 -1.52 -5.53 -16.49
N VAL A 182 -0.76 -5.53 -15.39
CA VAL A 182 0.57 -4.92 -15.34
C VAL A 182 1.55 -5.67 -16.25
N VAL A 183 1.58 -7.01 -16.20
CA VAL A 183 2.45 -7.80 -17.08
C VAL A 183 2.09 -7.59 -18.54
N ALA A 184 0.79 -7.56 -18.88
CA ALA A 184 0.34 -7.29 -20.23
C ALA A 184 0.75 -5.89 -20.73
N THR A 185 0.61 -4.88 -19.85
CA THR A 185 1.01 -3.49 -20.17
C THR A 185 2.52 -3.40 -20.37
N LEU A 186 3.33 -3.93 -19.47
CA LEU A 186 4.79 -3.89 -19.55
C LEU A 186 5.31 -4.69 -20.78
N GLU A 187 4.70 -5.84 -21.08
CA GLU A 187 5.02 -6.59 -22.29
C GLU A 187 4.69 -5.79 -23.56
N ASN A 188 3.55 -5.09 -23.57
CA ASN A 188 3.16 -4.25 -24.69
C ASN A 188 4.09 -3.03 -24.86
N GLU A 189 4.47 -2.35 -23.76
CA GLU A 189 5.47 -1.28 -23.74
C GLU A 189 6.77 -1.72 -24.41
N GLN A 190 7.29 -2.87 -24.02
CA GLN A 190 8.54 -3.41 -24.59
C GLN A 190 8.38 -3.86 -26.05
N ARG A 191 7.23 -4.40 -26.43
CA ARG A 191 6.99 -4.82 -27.82
C ARG A 191 6.93 -3.66 -28.77
N GLN A 192 6.32 -2.57 -28.34
CA GLN A 192 6.12 -1.39 -29.16
C GLN A 192 7.21 -0.34 -28.99
N GLN A 193 8.18 -0.56 -28.09
CA GLN A 193 9.25 0.40 -27.73
C GLN A 193 8.69 1.76 -27.30
N ILE A 194 7.51 1.74 -26.62
CA ILE A 194 6.84 2.95 -26.12
C ILE A 194 7.24 3.15 -24.66
N HIS A 195 7.62 4.38 -24.31
CA HIS A 195 7.81 4.80 -22.92
C HIS A 195 6.64 5.70 -22.52
N PRO A 196 5.61 5.17 -21.84
CA PRO A 196 4.41 5.91 -21.51
C PRO A 196 4.66 6.85 -20.34
N THR A 197 5.18 8.06 -20.58
CA THR A 197 5.37 9.06 -19.55
C THR A 197 4.06 9.75 -19.14
N ARG A 198 3.15 9.96 -20.09
CA ARG A 198 1.89 10.69 -19.86
C ARG A 198 0.77 9.81 -19.30
N SER A 199 0.63 8.56 -19.75
CA SER A 199 -0.42 7.65 -19.27
C SER A 199 -0.18 7.15 -17.84
N LEU A 200 1.05 7.20 -17.33
CA LEU A 200 1.37 6.86 -15.95
C LEU A 200 0.67 7.77 -14.92
N TRP A 201 0.35 9.02 -15.29
CA TRP A 201 -0.42 9.90 -14.42
C TRP A 201 -1.81 9.36 -14.07
N LEU A 202 -2.49 8.73 -15.03
CA LEU A 202 -3.78 8.10 -14.78
C LEU A 202 -3.65 6.92 -13.82
N LEU A 203 -2.56 6.16 -13.94
CA LEU A 203 -2.27 5.04 -13.04
C LEU A 203 -2.04 5.52 -11.60
N TYR A 204 -1.39 6.68 -11.42
CA TYR A 204 -1.07 7.21 -10.09
C TYR A 204 -2.18 8.08 -9.49
N LEU A 205 -3.20 8.42 -10.27
CA LEU A 205 -4.30 9.26 -9.82
C LEU A 205 -4.96 8.75 -8.51
N PRO A 206 -5.29 7.44 -8.37
CA PRO A 206 -5.86 6.91 -7.14
C PRO A 206 -4.95 7.05 -5.91
N LEU A 207 -3.63 7.21 -6.09
CA LEU A 207 -2.70 7.41 -4.98
C LEU A 207 -2.62 8.87 -4.53
N LEU A 208 -2.97 9.82 -5.40
CA LEU A 208 -2.82 11.26 -5.17
C LEU A 208 -4.13 11.94 -4.77
N VAL A 209 -5.27 11.33 -5.13
CA VAL A 209 -6.59 11.83 -4.77
C VAL A 209 -7.00 11.24 -3.41
N PRO A 210 -7.62 12.04 -2.51
CA PRO A 210 -8.16 11.54 -1.26
C PRO A 210 -9.06 10.33 -1.48
N GLN A 211 -8.74 9.22 -0.81
CA GLN A 211 -9.49 7.96 -0.99
C GLN A 211 -10.99 8.14 -0.76
N ILE A 212 -11.36 8.89 0.29
CA ILE A 212 -12.75 9.11 0.64
C ILE A 212 -13.52 9.87 -0.45
N ALA A 213 -12.91 10.91 -1.04
CA ALA A 213 -13.54 11.69 -2.11
C ALA A 213 -13.69 10.87 -3.40
N PHE A 214 -12.63 10.12 -3.77
CA PHE A 214 -12.64 9.27 -4.95
C PHE A 214 -13.68 8.15 -4.85
N LEU A 215 -13.70 7.43 -3.73
CA LEU A 215 -14.61 6.30 -3.51
C LEU A 215 -16.07 6.75 -3.39
N TYR A 216 -16.30 7.91 -2.78
CA TYR A 216 -17.65 8.49 -2.75
C TYR A 216 -18.19 8.70 -4.16
N GLY A 217 -17.41 9.32 -5.05
CA GLY A 217 -17.79 9.47 -6.46
C GLY A 217 -18.05 8.13 -7.16
N LEU A 218 -17.25 7.11 -6.86
CA LEU A 218 -17.41 5.77 -7.42
C LEU A 218 -18.70 5.09 -6.92
N VAL A 219 -19.06 5.24 -5.65
CA VAL A 219 -20.33 4.73 -5.09
C VAL A 219 -21.51 5.38 -5.78
N VAL A 220 -21.52 6.72 -5.89
CA VAL A 220 -22.60 7.45 -6.59
C VAL A 220 -22.72 7.02 -8.05
N ALA A 221 -21.59 6.82 -8.74
CA ALA A 221 -21.59 6.32 -10.12
C ALA A 221 -22.17 4.89 -10.20
N ALA A 222 -21.79 4.00 -9.29
CA ALA A 222 -22.31 2.64 -9.23
C ALA A 222 -23.83 2.62 -8.97
N GLU A 223 -24.30 3.43 -8.02
CA GLU A 223 -25.74 3.59 -7.73
C GLU A 223 -26.52 4.06 -8.98
N ARG A 224 -26.00 5.05 -9.70
CA ARG A 224 -26.64 5.56 -10.93
C ARG A 224 -26.67 4.54 -12.06
N LEU A 225 -25.69 3.66 -12.13
CA LEU A 225 -25.62 2.56 -13.09
C LEU A 225 -26.42 1.32 -12.63
N GLY A 226 -27.06 1.36 -11.48
CA GLY A 226 -27.80 0.23 -10.91
C GLY A 226 -26.92 -0.93 -10.45
N ILE A 227 -25.61 -0.69 -10.27
CA ILE A 227 -24.63 -1.69 -9.80
C ILE A 227 -24.80 -1.81 -8.27
N ARG A 228 -25.21 -3.01 -7.83
CA ARG A 228 -25.41 -3.26 -6.40
C ARG A 228 -24.08 -3.54 -5.69
N PRO A 229 -23.93 -3.13 -4.41
CA PRO A 229 -22.77 -3.50 -3.58
C PRO A 229 -22.63 -5.02 -3.48
N GLN A 230 -21.50 -5.53 -3.95
CA GLN A 230 -21.20 -6.97 -3.96
C GLN A 230 -19.70 -7.18 -4.11
N LEU A 231 -19.26 -8.42 -3.96
CA LEU A 231 -17.84 -8.81 -4.03
C LEU A 231 -17.13 -8.24 -5.27
N ALA A 232 -17.76 -8.30 -6.45
CA ALA A 232 -17.16 -7.80 -7.69
C ALA A 232 -16.86 -6.29 -7.65
N LEU A 233 -17.75 -5.49 -7.07
CA LEU A 233 -17.54 -4.05 -6.91
C LEU A 233 -16.41 -3.74 -5.92
N VAL A 234 -16.31 -4.52 -4.83
CA VAL A 234 -15.20 -4.42 -3.86
C VAL A 234 -13.88 -4.79 -4.54
N VAL A 235 -13.83 -5.90 -5.30
CA VAL A 235 -12.64 -6.31 -6.05
C VAL A 235 -12.21 -5.23 -7.05
N ALA A 236 -13.16 -4.62 -7.77
CA ALA A 236 -12.87 -3.51 -8.70
C ALA A 236 -12.32 -2.28 -7.96
N GLY A 237 -12.88 -1.95 -6.80
CA GLY A 237 -12.37 -0.87 -5.95
C GLY A 237 -10.94 -1.14 -5.46
N HIS A 238 -10.68 -2.34 -4.96
CA HIS A 238 -9.33 -2.75 -4.55
C HIS A 238 -8.33 -2.71 -5.71
N LEU A 239 -8.75 -3.18 -6.89
CA LEU A 239 -7.92 -3.19 -8.09
C LEU A 239 -7.39 -1.79 -8.43
N LEU A 240 -8.22 -0.75 -8.31
CA LEU A 240 -7.82 0.63 -8.60
C LEU A 240 -6.63 1.11 -7.76
N PHE A 241 -6.59 0.70 -6.48
CA PHE A 241 -5.50 1.06 -5.58
C PHE A 241 -4.32 0.07 -5.63
N VAL A 242 -4.56 -1.21 -5.89
CA VAL A 242 -3.53 -2.25 -5.98
C VAL A 242 -2.68 -2.12 -7.25
N LEU A 243 -3.32 -1.75 -8.36
CA LEU A 243 -2.70 -1.70 -9.68
C LEU A 243 -1.43 -0.82 -9.72
N PRO A 244 -1.43 0.42 -9.19
CA PRO A 244 -0.23 1.26 -9.15
C PRO A 244 0.92 0.63 -8.38
N TYR A 245 0.65 -0.01 -7.25
CA TYR A 245 1.69 -0.62 -6.42
C TYR A 245 2.32 -1.84 -7.09
N VAL A 246 1.52 -2.69 -7.73
CA VAL A 246 2.03 -3.82 -8.51
C VAL A 246 2.86 -3.33 -9.69
N TYR A 247 2.39 -2.28 -10.38
CA TYR A 247 3.14 -1.68 -11.49
C TYR A 247 4.49 -1.11 -11.03
N LEU A 248 4.51 -0.29 -9.98
CA LEU A 248 5.74 0.30 -9.43
C LEU A 248 6.74 -0.77 -8.98
N SER A 249 6.24 -1.85 -8.39
CA SER A 249 7.08 -2.95 -7.89
C SER A 249 7.70 -3.79 -9.02
N LEU A 250 7.01 -3.94 -10.16
CA LEU A 250 7.45 -4.81 -11.24
C LEU A 250 8.16 -4.06 -12.38
N ALA A 251 7.76 -2.81 -12.66
CA ALA A 251 8.15 -2.10 -13.88
C ALA A 251 9.67 -1.98 -14.04
N GLU A 252 10.38 -1.64 -12.96
CA GLU A 252 11.83 -1.48 -13.00
C GLU A 252 12.54 -2.82 -13.30
N ALA A 253 12.17 -3.89 -12.60
CA ALA A 253 12.74 -5.22 -12.85
C ALA A 253 12.42 -5.71 -14.27
N TYR A 254 11.23 -5.42 -14.76
CA TYR A 254 10.80 -5.78 -16.11
C TYR A 254 11.62 -5.07 -17.20
N ARG A 255 11.90 -3.77 -17.02
CA ARG A 255 12.67 -2.96 -17.97
C ARG A 255 14.17 -3.25 -17.93
N ARG A 256 14.71 -3.65 -16.76
CA ARG A 256 16.13 -4.03 -16.60
C ARG A 256 16.46 -5.40 -17.17
N LEU A 257 15.47 -6.22 -17.50
CA LEU A 257 15.73 -7.53 -18.10
C LEU A 257 16.33 -7.35 -19.50
N ASP A 258 17.53 -7.90 -19.73
CA ASP A 258 18.24 -7.81 -21.00
C ASP A 258 17.41 -8.48 -22.12
N PRO A 259 17.01 -7.76 -23.16
CA PRO A 259 16.24 -8.30 -24.28
C PRO A 259 17.00 -9.37 -25.09
N ARG A 260 18.30 -9.45 -24.97
CA ARG A 260 19.14 -10.46 -25.64
C ARG A 260 18.70 -11.88 -25.35
N TRP A 261 18.23 -12.16 -24.14
CA TRP A 261 17.70 -13.50 -23.79
C TRP A 261 16.56 -13.93 -24.71
N LEU A 262 15.70 -13.01 -25.08
CA LEU A 262 14.59 -13.29 -25.99
C LEU A 262 15.06 -13.43 -27.45
N TYR A 263 16.02 -12.61 -27.87
CA TYR A 263 16.62 -12.72 -29.22
C TYR A 263 17.33 -14.06 -29.40
N ILE A 264 18.12 -14.52 -28.40
CA ILE A 264 18.76 -15.85 -28.42
C ILE A 264 17.72 -16.96 -28.54
N ALA A 265 16.63 -16.91 -27.74
CA ALA A 265 15.57 -17.90 -27.85
C ALA A 265 14.91 -17.93 -29.23
N GLN A 266 14.70 -16.75 -29.83
CA GLN A 266 14.10 -16.63 -31.16
C GLN A 266 15.04 -17.09 -32.26
N SER A 267 16.35 -16.84 -32.17
CA SER A 267 17.34 -17.33 -33.14
C SER A 267 17.47 -18.86 -33.11
N LEU A 268 17.11 -19.49 -31.96
CA LEU A 268 16.99 -20.95 -31.83
C LEU A 268 15.62 -21.49 -32.28
N GLY A 269 14.82 -20.70 -33.01
CA GLY A 269 13.52 -21.12 -33.55
C GLY A 269 12.35 -21.09 -32.57
N VAL A 270 12.52 -20.55 -31.36
CA VAL A 270 11.44 -20.42 -30.38
C VAL A 270 10.54 -19.24 -30.78
N SER A 271 9.23 -19.49 -30.95
CA SER A 271 8.28 -18.41 -31.24
C SER A 271 8.23 -17.38 -30.11
N ARG A 272 7.95 -16.11 -30.45
CA ARG A 272 7.89 -14.99 -29.49
C ARG A 272 6.98 -15.27 -28.28
N ARG A 273 5.82 -15.92 -28.50
CA ARG A 273 4.88 -16.29 -27.45
C ARG A 273 5.51 -17.36 -26.51
N ARG A 274 6.20 -18.37 -27.05
CA ARG A 274 6.87 -19.40 -26.25
C ARG A 274 8.07 -18.82 -25.50
N ALA A 275 8.83 -17.87 -26.11
CA ALA A 275 9.93 -17.17 -25.45
C ALA A 275 9.45 -16.34 -24.26
N PHE A 276 8.27 -15.69 -24.35
CA PHE A 276 7.67 -15.02 -23.20
C PHE A 276 7.43 -15.98 -22.02
N TRP A 277 6.73 -17.08 -22.24
CA TRP A 277 6.35 -18.03 -21.19
C TRP A 277 7.53 -18.85 -20.64
N ARG A 278 8.50 -19.24 -21.50
CA ARG A 278 9.60 -20.14 -21.14
C ARG A 278 10.90 -19.42 -20.74
N VAL A 279 11.06 -18.17 -21.11
CA VAL A 279 12.30 -17.41 -20.84
C VAL A 279 11.98 -16.19 -19.98
N ARG A 280 11.15 -15.26 -20.50
CA ARG A 280 10.93 -13.98 -19.80
C ARG A 280 10.23 -14.16 -18.46
N LEU A 281 9.10 -14.86 -18.43
CA LEU A 281 8.30 -15.01 -17.21
C LEU A 281 9.07 -15.75 -16.09
N PRO A 282 9.79 -16.85 -16.35
CA PRO A 282 10.64 -17.48 -15.32
C PRO A 282 11.76 -16.58 -14.79
N LEU A 283 12.40 -15.78 -15.64
CA LEU A 283 13.42 -14.83 -15.23
C LEU A 283 12.85 -13.69 -14.35
N LEU A 284 11.59 -13.34 -14.56
CA LEU A 284 10.86 -12.32 -13.78
C LEU A 284 10.08 -12.89 -12.61
N LEU A 285 10.13 -14.20 -12.35
CA LEU A 285 9.28 -14.84 -11.35
C LEU A 285 9.48 -14.26 -9.95
N ALA A 286 10.71 -14.03 -9.52
CA ALA A 286 10.99 -13.46 -8.21
C ALA A 286 10.47 -12.01 -8.07
N PRO A 287 10.77 -11.07 -9.00
CA PRO A 287 10.18 -9.73 -8.95
C PRO A 287 8.65 -9.74 -9.10
N LEU A 288 8.08 -10.63 -9.92
CA LEU A 288 6.63 -10.77 -10.07
C LEU A 288 5.97 -11.21 -8.76
N LEU A 289 6.50 -12.24 -8.10
CA LEU A 289 5.97 -12.70 -6.82
C LEU A 289 6.14 -11.63 -5.72
N THR A 290 7.22 -10.86 -5.75
CA THR A 290 7.38 -9.71 -4.85
C THR A 290 6.31 -8.64 -5.12
N ALA A 291 6.05 -8.31 -6.38
CA ALA A 291 5.00 -7.37 -6.76
C ALA A 291 3.60 -7.86 -6.38
N VAL A 292 3.34 -9.17 -6.51
CA VAL A 292 2.10 -9.82 -6.04
C VAL A 292 2.00 -9.72 -4.51
N ALA A 293 3.07 -9.99 -3.77
CA ALA A 293 3.06 -9.87 -2.30
C ALA A 293 2.76 -8.43 -1.85
N VAL A 294 3.33 -7.43 -2.53
CA VAL A 294 3.01 -6.01 -2.29
C VAL A 294 1.54 -5.74 -2.59
N GLY A 295 1.01 -6.23 -3.71
CA GLY A 295 -0.40 -6.09 -4.07
C GLY A 295 -1.34 -6.73 -3.05
N LEU A 296 -1.02 -7.94 -2.57
CA LEU A 296 -1.76 -8.62 -1.50
C LEU A 296 -1.75 -7.78 -0.21
N ALA A 297 -0.58 -7.29 0.20
CA ALA A 297 -0.44 -6.46 1.40
C ALA A 297 -1.28 -5.18 1.31
N VAL A 298 -1.25 -4.51 0.16
CA VAL A 298 -2.07 -3.31 -0.10
C VAL A 298 -3.55 -3.65 -0.05
N SER A 299 -3.99 -4.74 -0.72
CA SER A 299 -5.39 -5.13 -0.73
C SER A 299 -5.90 -5.52 0.66
N ILE A 300 -5.13 -6.31 1.43
CA ILE A 300 -5.49 -6.70 2.79
C ILE A 300 -5.65 -5.48 3.70
N GLY A 301 -4.80 -4.46 3.55
CA GLY A 301 -4.84 -3.24 4.34
C GLY A 301 -5.95 -2.25 3.97
N GLN A 302 -6.69 -2.45 2.87
CA GLN A 302 -7.70 -1.51 2.43
C GLN A 302 -9.00 -1.62 3.26
N TYR A 303 -9.32 -0.54 3.98
CA TYR A 303 -10.55 -0.40 4.75
C TYR A 303 -11.66 0.25 3.95
N LEU A 304 -11.43 1.48 3.45
CA LEU A 304 -12.46 2.31 2.83
C LEU A 304 -13.11 1.70 1.58
N PRO A 305 -12.36 1.11 0.62
CA PRO A 305 -12.98 0.48 -0.55
C PRO A 305 -13.93 -0.64 -0.17
N THR A 306 -13.53 -1.47 0.81
CA THR A 306 -14.40 -2.54 1.32
C THR A 306 -15.63 -1.98 2.02
N GLN A 307 -15.46 -0.99 2.89
CA GLN A 307 -16.54 -0.40 3.68
C GLN A 307 -17.59 0.29 2.80
N LEU A 308 -17.14 1.10 1.84
CA LEU A 308 -18.05 1.89 0.99
C LEU A 308 -18.67 1.06 -0.14
N LEU A 309 -17.86 0.28 -0.88
CA LEU A 309 -18.34 -0.48 -2.05
C LEU A 309 -19.01 -1.80 -1.66
N GLY A 310 -18.65 -2.35 -0.51
CA GLY A 310 -19.27 -3.55 0.04
C GLY A 310 -20.53 -3.26 0.85
N ALA A 311 -20.69 -2.04 1.37
CA ALA A 311 -21.82 -1.62 2.21
C ALA A 311 -22.14 -2.63 3.32
N GLY A 312 -21.11 -3.16 4.00
CA GLY A 312 -21.22 -4.15 5.06
C GLY A 312 -21.52 -5.59 4.60
N ARG A 313 -21.72 -5.84 3.29
CA ARG A 313 -22.04 -7.18 2.76
C ARG A 313 -20.84 -8.06 2.53
N VAL A 314 -19.64 -7.51 2.54
CA VAL A 314 -18.37 -8.19 2.34
C VAL A 314 -17.44 -7.86 3.51
N PRO A 315 -17.72 -8.41 4.71
CA PRO A 315 -16.85 -8.18 5.85
C PRO A 315 -15.46 -8.80 5.60
N THR A 316 -14.40 -8.02 5.86
CA THR A 316 -13.01 -8.45 5.78
C THR A 316 -12.36 -8.36 7.15
N VAL A 317 -11.20 -9.01 7.33
CA VAL A 317 -10.45 -8.91 8.59
C VAL A 317 -10.17 -7.45 8.95
N THR A 318 -9.86 -6.62 7.97
CA THR A 318 -9.56 -5.19 8.18
C THR A 318 -10.80 -4.40 8.61
N THR A 319 -11.96 -4.61 7.97
CA THR A 319 -13.19 -3.91 8.37
C THR A 319 -13.64 -4.30 9.77
N GLU A 320 -13.55 -5.58 10.12
CA GLU A 320 -13.89 -6.07 11.45
C GLU A 320 -12.90 -5.60 12.52
N ALA A 321 -11.58 -5.61 12.21
CA ALA A 321 -10.56 -5.10 13.13
C ALA A 321 -10.78 -3.62 13.48
N VAL A 322 -11.13 -2.78 12.49
CA VAL A 322 -11.44 -1.36 12.70
C VAL A 322 -12.74 -1.19 13.50
N ALA A 323 -13.76 -1.98 13.21
CA ALA A 323 -15.03 -1.95 13.95
C ALA A 323 -14.83 -2.32 15.44
N LEU A 324 -14.07 -3.39 15.70
CA LEU A 324 -13.72 -3.81 17.06
C LEU A 324 -12.85 -2.78 17.78
N ALA A 325 -11.92 -2.12 17.08
CA ALA A 325 -11.07 -1.07 17.65
C ALA A 325 -11.91 0.11 18.15
N SER A 326 -12.99 0.43 17.47
CA SER A 326 -13.95 1.46 17.90
C SER A 326 -14.78 1.03 19.12
N GLY A 327 -14.99 -0.27 19.32
CA GLY A 327 -15.77 -0.87 20.43
C GLY A 327 -15.03 -1.01 21.76
N GLY A 328 -13.71 -0.80 21.79
CA GLY A 328 -12.93 -0.72 23.04
C GLY A 328 -12.50 -2.05 23.69
N ASN A 329 -12.84 -3.23 23.13
CA ASN A 329 -12.38 -4.51 23.66
C ASN A 329 -10.95 -4.84 23.20
N ARG A 330 -9.95 -4.35 23.94
CA ARG A 330 -8.52 -4.45 23.61
C ARG A 330 -8.04 -5.88 23.37
N ARG A 331 -8.65 -6.87 24.00
CA ARG A 331 -8.23 -8.29 23.90
C ARG A 331 -8.63 -8.87 22.55
N LEU A 332 -9.87 -8.67 22.13
CA LEU A 332 -10.32 -9.06 20.78
C LEU A 332 -9.58 -8.28 19.70
N ILE A 333 -9.35 -6.97 19.91
CA ILE A 333 -8.54 -6.15 18.99
C ILE A 333 -7.16 -6.76 18.79
N GLY A 334 -6.50 -7.23 19.90
CA GLY A 334 -5.20 -7.89 19.83
C GLY A 334 -5.19 -9.09 18.88
N VAL A 335 -6.20 -9.97 18.97
CA VAL A 335 -6.32 -11.14 18.08
C VAL A 335 -6.50 -10.71 16.62
N TRP A 336 -7.46 -9.85 16.35
CA TRP A 336 -7.80 -9.44 14.99
C TRP A 336 -6.67 -8.63 14.32
N ALA A 337 -6.03 -7.74 15.06
CA ALA A 337 -4.89 -6.97 14.56
C ALA A 337 -3.66 -7.86 14.27
N LEU A 338 -3.40 -8.89 15.10
CA LEU A 338 -2.34 -9.86 14.81
C LEU A 338 -2.63 -10.68 13.56
N VAL A 339 -3.87 -11.15 13.38
CA VAL A 339 -4.28 -11.84 12.15
C VAL A 339 -4.10 -10.93 10.95
N GLN A 340 -4.59 -9.68 11.02
CA GLN A 340 -4.44 -8.70 9.94
C GLN A 340 -2.97 -8.41 9.61
N ALA A 341 -2.10 -8.25 10.61
CA ALA A 341 -0.67 -8.03 10.40
C ALA A 341 0.05 -9.28 9.86
N GLY A 342 -0.40 -10.47 10.25
CA GLY A 342 0.18 -11.74 9.81
C GLY A 342 -0.09 -12.08 8.35
N LEU A 343 -1.27 -11.74 7.83
CA LEU A 343 -1.67 -12.08 6.46
C LEU A 343 -0.69 -11.55 5.38
N PRO A 344 -0.28 -10.27 5.36
CA PRO A 344 0.73 -9.78 4.44
C PRO A 344 2.08 -10.49 4.57
N LEU A 345 2.49 -10.82 5.80
CA LEU A 345 3.76 -11.53 6.04
C LEU A 345 3.77 -12.91 5.38
N VAL A 346 2.65 -13.62 5.43
CA VAL A 346 2.50 -14.90 4.70
C VAL A 346 2.71 -14.70 3.20
N GLY A 347 2.12 -13.65 2.61
CA GLY A 347 2.33 -13.28 1.22
C GLY A 347 3.80 -13.02 0.87
N PHE A 348 4.50 -12.25 1.70
CA PHE A 348 5.93 -11.97 1.51
C PHE A 348 6.80 -13.23 1.71
N MET A 349 6.51 -14.06 2.71
CA MET A 349 7.21 -15.33 2.91
C MET A 349 7.03 -16.25 1.69
N ALA A 350 5.81 -16.35 1.16
CA ALA A 350 5.55 -17.12 -0.06
C ALA A 350 6.32 -16.55 -1.26
N ALA A 351 6.36 -15.22 -1.44
CA ALA A 351 7.12 -14.58 -2.51
C ALA A 351 8.63 -14.86 -2.46
N VAL A 352 9.19 -15.04 -1.27
CA VAL A 352 10.61 -15.39 -1.08
C VAL A 352 10.86 -16.90 -1.23
N ALA A 353 9.95 -17.74 -0.76
CA ALA A 353 10.10 -19.19 -0.72
C ALA A 353 9.82 -19.84 -2.09
N LEU A 354 8.73 -19.46 -2.77
CA LEU A 354 8.29 -20.08 -4.03
C LEU A 354 9.33 -20.04 -5.15
N PRO A 355 10.06 -18.93 -5.44
CA PRO A 355 11.09 -18.93 -6.48
C PRO A 355 12.22 -19.92 -6.21
N ARG A 356 12.53 -20.12 -4.92
CA ARG A 356 13.58 -21.07 -4.52
C ARG A 356 13.16 -22.52 -4.75
N TRP A 357 11.89 -22.82 -4.46
CA TRP A 357 11.32 -24.17 -4.65
C TRP A 357 11.09 -24.49 -6.13
N LEU A 358 10.72 -23.50 -6.94
CA LEU A 358 10.51 -23.65 -8.37
C LEU A 358 11.81 -23.61 -9.19
N GLY A 359 12.97 -23.57 -8.55
CA GLY A 359 14.28 -23.57 -9.23
C GLY A 359 14.52 -22.33 -10.09
N ALA A 360 13.87 -21.22 -9.80
CA ALA A 360 14.09 -19.97 -10.53
C ALA A 360 15.57 -19.55 -10.44
N PRO A 361 16.22 -19.17 -11.55
CA PRO A 361 17.63 -18.80 -11.56
C PRO A 361 17.89 -17.66 -10.59
N ARG A 362 18.83 -17.88 -9.67
CA ARG A 362 19.28 -16.91 -8.68
C ARG A 362 19.98 -15.75 -9.39
N ARG A 363 19.26 -14.67 -9.69
CA ARG A 363 19.67 -13.44 -10.38
C ARG A 363 19.93 -13.63 -11.89
N ALA A 364 19.05 -13.02 -12.71
CA ALA A 364 19.46 -12.65 -14.06
C ALA A 364 20.70 -11.74 -13.93
N PRO A 365 21.82 -11.98 -14.65
CA PRO A 365 22.97 -11.11 -14.58
C PRO A 365 22.54 -9.70 -14.97
N LEU A 366 22.70 -8.79 -14.03
CA LEU A 366 22.47 -7.37 -14.27
C LEU A 366 23.46 -6.93 -15.35
N ASN A 367 22.94 -6.30 -16.39
CA ASN A 367 23.76 -5.70 -17.43
C ASN A 367 24.55 -4.54 -16.81
N VAL A 368 25.76 -4.82 -16.32
CA VAL A 368 26.71 -3.79 -15.95
C VAL A 368 27.21 -3.23 -17.26
N GLN A 369 26.51 -2.26 -17.84
CA GLN A 369 27.11 -1.40 -18.84
C GLN A 369 28.28 -0.69 -18.16
N ARG A 370 29.49 -1.21 -18.42
CA ARG A 370 30.71 -0.41 -18.33
C ARG A 370 30.53 0.73 -19.34
N GLN A 371 30.12 1.89 -18.86
CA GLN A 371 30.34 3.13 -19.58
C GLN A 371 31.85 3.37 -19.50
N GLY A 372 32.55 3.04 -20.58
CA GLY A 372 33.88 3.52 -20.88
C GLY A 372 33.83 4.96 -21.35
#